data_fc1bf8a239d8cda71c2b71cde576cb1b
#
_entry.id   fc1bf8a239d8cda71c2b71cde576cb1b
#
_cell.length_a   1.000
_cell.length_b   1.000
_cell.length_c   1.000
_cell.angle_alpha   90.00
_cell.angle_beta   90.00
_cell.angle_gamma   90.00
#
_symmetry.space_group_name_H-M   'P 1'
#
loop_
_entity.id
_entity.type
_entity.pdbx_description
1 polymer ?
#
loop_
_entity_poly.entity_id
_entity_poly.type
_entity_poly.pdbx_seq_one_letter_code
_entity_poly.pdbx_strand_id
1 'polypeptide(L)'
;MKQSKKMALGGIFAALAVTIMSMGGLIPVATFVCPMFCMILLRLVTQLCGRRTGWAWYGAVAILSVLLGPDKEAAAVFVFLGYYPILKPGLDKMKAPVFWKLLLFNAAIGVMYILLIRLFGMEQIASEYAELGTALTVILLILGNVTFFLLDIVLGRLNLNKKQGRR
;
A
#
# COMPACT_ATOMS: atom_id res chain seq x y z
N MET A 1 -2.02 -0.02 26.36
CA MET A 1 -2.95 1.11 26.06
C MET A 1 -4.39 0.68 26.33
N LYS A 2 -5.22 1.55 26.94
CA LYS A 2 -6.67 1.32 27.09
C LYS A 2 -7.33 1.23 25.71
N GLN A 3 -8.40 0.45 25.56
CA GLN A 3 -9.05 0.15 24.28
C GLN A 3 -9.57 1.43 23.58
N SER A 4 -10.15 2.37 24.33
CA SER A 4 -10.60 3.66 23.78
C SER A 4 -9.47 4.50 23.18
N LYS A 5 -8.26 4.48 23.78
CA LYS A 5 -7.10 5.17 23.20
C LYS A 5 -6.65 4.54 21.87
N LYS A 6 -6.75 3.21 21.71
CA LYS A 6 -6.44 2.52 20.46
C LYS A 6 -7.43 2.88 19.37
N MET A 7 -8.72 2.97 19.71
CA MET A 7 -9.76 3.33 18.74
C MET A 7 -9.61 4.79 18.29
N ALA A 8 -9.39 5.72 19.22
CA ALA A 8 -9.15 7.12 18.90
C ALA A 8 -7.92 7.31 17.99
N LEU A 9 -6.80 6.66 18.33
CA LEU A 9 -5.58 6.72 17.53
C LEU A 9 -5.80 6.12 16.13
N GLY A 10 -6.48 4.98 16.05
CA GLY A 10 -6.84 4.36 14.78
C GLY A 10 -7.71 5.27 13.91
N GLY A 11 -8.68 5.97 14.49
CA GLY A 11 -9.52 6.95 13.80
C GLY A 11 -8.74 8.15 13.27
N ILE A 12 -7.84 8.72 14.07
CA ILE A 12 -6.97 9.84 13.65
C ILE A 12 -6.09 9.41 12.47
N PHE A 13 -5.45 8.25 12.54
CA PHE A 13 -4.64 7.74 11.43
C PHE A 13 -5.48 7.39 10.19
N ALA A 14 -6.74 6.94 10.37
CA ALA A 14 -7.63 6.70 9.23
C ALA A 14 -8.02 8.00 8.53
N ALA A 15 -8.38 9.03 9.28
CA ALA A 15 -8.68 10.35 8.73
C ALA A 15 -7.46 10.91 7.96
N LEU A 16 -6.26 10.82 8.57
CA LEU A 16 -5.04 11.26 7.91
C LEU A 16 -4.77 10.47 6.61
N ALA A 17 -4.95 9.15 6.61
CA ALA A 17 -4.76 8.33 5.43
C ALA A 17 -5.74 8.69 4.31
N VAL A 18 -7.02 8.89 4.61
CA VAL A 18 -8.03 9.31 3.63
C VAL A 18 -7.69 10.68 3.06
N THR A 19 -7.24 11.63 3.90
CA THR A 19 -6.79 12.95 3.44
C THR A 19 -5.59 12.82 2.48
N ILE A 20 -4.59 12.01 2.82
CA ILE A 20 -3.44 11.75 1.94
C ILE A 20 -3.90 11.15 0.61
N MET A 21 -4.79 10.16 0.64
CA MET A 21 -5.33 9.53 -0.59
C MET A 21 -6.13 10.51 -1.43
N SER A 22 -6.82 11.49 -0.82
CA SER A 22 -7.54 12.54 -1.54
C SER A 22 -6.61 13.52 -2.27
N MET A 23 -5.34 13.60 -1.87
CA MET A 23 -4.32 14.41 -2.56
C MET A 23 -3.69 13.70 -3.77
N GLY A 24 -3.96 12.40 -3.96
CA GLY A 24 -3.38 11.58 -5.03
C GLY A 24 -3.57 12.14 -6.44
N GLY A 25 -4.73 12.73 -6.72
CA GLY A 25 -5.05 13.30 -8.03
C GLY A 25 -4.39 14.65 -8.35
N LEU A 26 -3.64 15.26 -7.43
CA LEU A 26 -3.05 16.59 -7.64
C LEU A 26 -1.70 16.55 -8.37
N ILE A 27 -0.95 15.47 -8.23
CA ILE A 27 0.39 15.31 -8.79
C ILE A 27 0.54 13.87 -9.32
N PRO A 28 1.04 13.65 -10.55
CA PRO A 28 1.15 12.31 -11.14
C PRO A 28 1.93 11.31 -10.28
N VAL A 29 2.98 11.76 -9.59
CA VAL A 29 3.78 10.91 -8.68
C VAL A 29 3.00 10.52 -7.42
N ALA A 30 1.98 11.29 -7.03
CA ALA A 30 1.19 11.06 -5.82
C ALA A 30 0.36 9.77 -5.91
N THR A 31 0.00 9.32 -7.11
CA THR A 31 -0.71 8.05 -7.38
C THR A 31 -0.03 6.86 -6.70
N PHE A 32 1.29 6.81 -6.68
CA PHE A 32 2.06 5.73 -6.04
C PHE A 32 2.53 6.10 -4.63
N VAL A 33 2.87 7.37 -4.41
CA VAL A 33 3.43 7.84 -3.13
C VAL A 33 2.37 7.87 -2.03
N CYS A 34 1.14 8.31 -2.32
CA CYS A 34 0.07 8.36 -1.32
C CYS A 34 -0.29 6.98 -0.74
N PRO A 35 -0.51 5.92 -1.55
CA PRO A 35 -0.69 4.57 -1.01
C PRO A 35 0.48 4.09 -0.15
N MET A 36 1.72 4.41 -0.50
CA MET A 36 2.90 4.03 0.28
C MET A 36 2.92 4.69 1.65
N PHE A 37 2.59 5.97 1.76
CA PHE A 37 2.43 6.63 3.06
C PHE A 37 1.32 5.99 3.89
N CYS A 38 0.20 5.63 3.28
CA CYS A 38 -0.88 4.91 3.97
C CYS A 38 -0.44 3.53 4.46
N MET A 39 0.43 2.82 3.72
CA MET A 39 1.03 1.56 4.18
C MET A 39 1.96 1.76 5.40
N ILE A 40 2.69 2.87 5.46
CA ILE A 40 3.51 3.23 6.62
C ILE A 40 2.61 3.51 7.83
N LEU A 41 1.52 4.26 7.65
CA LEU A 41 0.53 4.50 8.71
C LEU A 41 -0.11 3.19 9.19
N LEU A 42 -0.49 2.30 8.28
CA LEU A 42 -1.01 0.98 8.63
C LEU A 42 -0.01 0.16 9.45
N ARG A 43 1.29 0.25 9.13
CA ARG A 43 2.33 -0.41 9.93
C ARG A 43 2.34 0.10 11.36
N LEU A 44 2.25 1.42 11.56
CA LEU A 44 2.18 2.05 12.89
C LEU A 44 0.91 1.62 13.64
N VAL A 45 -0.26 1.67 12.98
CA VAL A 45 -1.54 1.21 13.57
C VAL A 45 -1.45 -0.25 14.00
N THR A 46 -0.91 -1.12 13.13
CA THR A 46 -0.77 -2.55 13.43
C THR A 46 0.13 -2.80 14.63
N GLN A 47 1.20 -2.01 14.80
CA GLN A 47 2.12 -2.14 15.93
C GLN A 47 1.54 -1.58 17.24
N LEU A 48 0.83 -0.45 17.18
CA LEU A 48 0.28 0.23 18.35
C LEU A 48 -1.05 -0.35 18.84
N CYS A 49 -1.92 -0.70 17.88
CA CYS A 49 -3.29 -1.13 18.16
C CYS A 49 -3.50 -2.64 18.02
N GLY A 50 -2.57 -3.33 17.35
CA GLY A 50 -2.62 -4.78 17.13
C GLY A 50 -3.10 -5.17 15.73
N ARG A 51 -2.83 -6.43 15.36
CA ARG A 51 -3.06 -6.96 14.00
C ARG A 51 -4.54 -6.96 13.61
N ARG A 52 -5.46 -7.26 14.53
CA ARG A 52 -6.91 -7.25 14.26
C ARG A 52 -7.39 -5.85 13.90
N THR A 53 -6.99 -4.85 14.69
CA THR A 53 -7.30 -3.45 14.40
C THR A 53 -6.66 -2.98 13.10
N GLY A 54 -5.46 -3.46 12.77
CA GLY A 54 -4.80 -3.18 11.49
C GLY A 54 -5.63 -3.65 10.28
N TRP A 55 -6.21 -4.85 10.33
CA TRP A 55 -7.09 -5.35 9.26
C TRP A 55 -8.37 -4.53 9.12
N ALA A 56 -9.03 -4.20 10.25
CA ALA A 56 -10.23 -3.36 10.23
C ALA A 56 -9.92 -1.95 9.68
N TRP A 57 -8.79 -1.38 10.09
CA TRP A 57 -8.31 -0.09 9.60
C TRP A 57 -8.01 -0.12 8.10
N TYR A 58 -7.31 -1.14 7.62
CA TYR A 58 -7.03 -1.32 6.19
C TYR A 58 -8.32 -1.39 5.38
N GLY A 59 -9.30 -2.22 5.80
CA GLY A 59 -10.58 -2.34 5.11
C GLY A 59 -11.35 -1.02 5.07
N ALA A 60 -11.40 -0.28 6.19
CA ALA A 60 -12.07 1.01 6.26
C ALA A 60 -11.41 2.05 5.33
N VAL A 61 -10.08 2.19 5.38
CA VAL A 61 -9.37 3.15 4.52
C VAL A 61 -9.45 2.75 3.05
N ALA A 62 -9.38 1.45 2.71
CA ALA A 62 -9.52 0.97 1.34
C ALA A 62 -10.89 1.33 0.76
N ILE A 63 -11.98 1.07 1.50
CA ILE A 63 -13.34 1.42 1.07
C ILE A 63 -13.47 2.93 0.91
N LEU A 64 -13.03 3.71 1.90
CA LEU A 64 -13.12 5.17 1.86
C LEU A 64 -12.29 5.76 0.70
N SER A 65 -11.12 5.21 0.41
CA SER A 65 -10.28 5.66 -0.70
C SER A 65 -10.93 5.40 -2.06
N VAL A 66 -11.60 4.26 -2.22
CA VAL A 66 -12.34 3.96 -3.46
C VAL A 66 -13.55 4.87 -3.63
N LEU A 67 -14.27 5.19 -2.55
CA LEU A 67 -15.47 6.01 -2.60
C LEU A 67 -15.16 7.50 -2.73
N LEU A 68 -14.23 8.02 -1.94
CA LEU A 68 -13.93 9.44 -1.79
C LEU A 68 -12.70 9.89 -2.59
N GLY A 69 -11.76 8.96 -2.91
CA GLY A 69 -10.54 9.29 -3.61
C GLY A 69 -10.78 9.75 -5.05
N PRO A 70 -10.22 10.90 -5.46
CA PRO A 70 -10.31 11.37 -6.85
C PRO A 70 -9.50 10.48 -7.80
N ASP A 71 -8.39 9.93 -7.32
CA ASP A 71 -7.50 9.04 -8.06
C ASP A 71 -7.87 7.57 -7.81
N LYS A 72 -8.52 6.95 -8.80
CA LYS A 72 -8.96 5.55 -8.73
C LYS A 72 -7.79 4.57 -8.84
N GLU A 73 -6.72 4.94 -9.53
CA GLU A 73 -5.51 4.14 -9.63
C GLU A 73 -4.78 4.09 -8.28
N ALA A 74 -4.59 5.22 -7.60
CA ALA A 74 -4.04 5.26 -6.25
C ALA A 74 -4.86 4.44 -5.25
N ALA A 75 -6.20 4.54 -5.33
CA ALA A 75 -7.10 3.75 -4.50
C ALA A 75 -6.93 2.25 -4.78
N ALA A 76 -6.82 1.84 -6.06
CA ALA A 76 -6.59 0.46 -6.45
C ALA A 76 -5.23 -0.05 -5.95
N VAL A 77 -4.15 0.73 -6.10
CA VAL A 77 -2.82 0.38 -5.55
C VAL A 77 -2.92 0.11 -4.05
N PHE A 78 -3.65 0.95 -3.30
CA PHE A 78 -3.84 0.72 -1.88
C PHE A 78 -4.68 -0.52 -1.57
N VAL A 79 -5.74 -0.80 -2.32
CA VAL A 79 -6.58 -2.01 -2.17
C VAL A 79 -5.76 -3.27 -2.42
N PHE A 80 -4.92 -3.30 -3.45
CA PHE A 80 -4.18 -4.52 -3.83
C PHE A 80 -2.85 -4.71 -3.07
N LEU A 81 -2.22 -3.64 -2.60
CA LEU A 81 -0.93 -3.70 -1.91
C LEU A 81 -0.97 -3.21 -0.46
N GLY A 82 -2.00 -2.45 -0.07
CA GLY A 82 -2.08 -1.81 1.25
C GLY A 82 -2.01 -2.79 2.43
N TYR A 83 -2.45 -4.03 2.26
CA TYR A 83 -2.37 -5.06 3.30
C TYR A 83 -0.94 -5.61 3.54
N TYR A 84 0.01 -5.30 2.67
CA TYR A 84 1.39 -5.81 2.73
C TYR A 84 2.06 -5.61 4.11
N PRO A 85 1.97 -4.46 4.80
CA PRO A 85 2.57 -4.26 6.12
C PRO A 85 2.10 -5.23 7.19
N ILE A 86 0.87 -5.77 7.06
CA ILE A 86 0.30 -6.77 7.97
C ILE A 86 0.87 -8.16 7.67
N LEU A 87 1.11 -8.50 6.39
CA LEU A 87 1.66 -9.79 5.97
C LEU A 87 3.18 -9.87 6.10
N LYS A 88 3.88 -8.74 6.00
CA LYS A 88 5.34 -8.66 6.03
C LYS A 88 5.99 -9.51 7.15
N PRO A 89 5.55 -9.49 8.42
CA PRO A 89 6.18 -10.30 9.47
C PRO A 89 6.06 -11.81 9.24
N GLY A 90 5.05 -12.24 8.48
CA GLY A 90 4.90 -13.65 8.05
C GLY A 90 5.85 -13.97 6.90
N LEU A 91 5.90 -13.12 5.89
CA LEU A 91 6.77 -13.28 4.72
C LEU A 91 8.26 -13.29 5.11
N ASP A 92 8.66 -12.44 6.07
CA ASP A 92 10.04 -12.36 6.56
C ASP A 92 10.53 -13.67 7.22
N LYS A 93 9.61 -14.57 7.63
CA LYS A 93 9.93 -15.88 8.22
C LYS A 93 10.04 -17.02 7.20
N MET A 94 9.70 -16.79 5.95
CA MET A 94 9.74 -17.80 4.90
C MET A 94 11.17 -18.08 4.44
N LYS A 95 11.42 -19.29 3.86
CA LYS A 95 12.77 -19.69 3.40
C LYS A 95 13.38 -18.80 2.33
N ALA A 96 12.56 -18.13 1.50
CA ALA A 96 13.01 -17.19 0.46
C ALA A 96 12.16 -15.89 0.52
N PRO A 97 12.35 -15.04 1.55
CA PRO A 97 11.45 -13.93 1.79
C PRO A 97 11.39 -12.92 0.64
N VAL A 98 12.53 -12.64 -0.01
CA VAL A 98 12.61 -11.69 -1.13
C VAL A 98 11.81 -12.19 -2.32
N PHE A 99 11.95 -13.47 -2.67
CA PHE A 99 11.20 -14.07 -3.78
C PHE A 99 9.68 -13.97 -3.58
N TRP A 100 9.19 -14.36 -2.40
CA TRP A 100 7.77 -14.32 -2.10
C TRP A 100 7.20 -12.89 -2.07
N LYS A 101 7.99 -11.92 -1.61
CA LYS A 101 7.61 -10.50 -1.61
C LYS A 101 7.49 -9.95 -3.04
N LEU A 102 8.48 -10.24 -3.89
CA LEU A 102 8.44 -9.82 -5.30
C LEU A 102 7.30 -10.50 -6.06
N LEU A 103 7.10 -11.81 -5.84
CA LEU A 103 5.98 -12.53 -6.43
C LEU A 103 4.63 -11.92 -6.05
N LEU A 104 4.44 -11.64 -4.75
CA LEU A 104 3.22 -11.01 -4.25
C LEU A 104 3.00 -9.63 -4.87
N PHE A 105 4.05 -8.80 -4.94
CA PHE A 105 3.98 -7.47 -5.52
C PHE A 105 3.59 -7.54 -7.01
N ASN A 106 4.32 -8.31 -7.81
CA ASN A 106 4.07 -8.39 -9.25
C ASN A 106 2.70 -9.03 -9.56
N ALA A 107 2.30 -10.05 -8.80
CA ALA A 107 0.97 -10.64 -8.93
C ALA A 107 -0.15 -9.65 -8.58
N ALA A 108 0.00 -8.91 -7.47
CA ALA A 108 -0.99 -7.91 -7.04
C ALA A 108 -1.13 -6.78 -8.08
N ILE A 109 -0.01 -6.24 -8.58
CA ILE A 109 0.00 -5.20 -9.61
C ILE A 109 -0.59 -5.74 -10.92
N GLY A 110 -0.21 -6.93 -11.37
CA GLY A 110 -0.75 -7.54 -12.58
C GLY A 110 -2.26 -7.75 -12.51
N VAL A 111 -2.76 -8.31 -11.40
CA VAL A 111 -4.21 -8.49 -11.18
C VAL A 111 -4.92 -7.14 -11.12
N MET A 112 -4.34 -6.16 -10.44
CA MET A 112 -4.89 -4.81 -10.33
C MET A 112 -5.11 -4.19 -11.71
N TYR A 113 -4.08 -4.15 -12.57
CA TYR A 113 -4.20 -3.54 -13.90
C TYR A 113 -5.15 -4.32 -14.81
N ILE A 114 -5.17 -5.65 -14.74
CA ILE A 114 -6.14 -6.47 -15.48
C ILE A 114 -7.57 -6.09 -15.09
N LEU A 115 -7.84 -5.92 -13.78
CA LEU A 115 -9.16 -5.54 -13.29
C LEU A 115 -9.52 -4.09 -13.66
N LEU A 116 -8.59 -3.14 -13.56
CA LEU A 116 -8.83 -1.75 -13.94
C LEU A 116 -9.19 -1.64 -15.44
N ILE A 117 -8.48 -2.33 -16.29
CA ILE A 117 -8.73 -2.29 -17.75
C ILE A 117 -10.01 -3.07 -18.10
N ARG A 118 -10.15 -4.31 -17.61
CA ARG A 118 -11.23 -5.21 -18.02
C ARG A 118 -12.56 -4.92 -17.35
N LEU A 119 -12.55 -4.59 -16.04
CA LEU A 119 -13.77 -4.45 -15.25
C LEU A 119 -14.24 -2.99 -15.16
N PHE A 120 -13.31 -2.05 -15.03
CA PHE A 120 -13.64 -0.63 -14.89
C PHE A 120 -13.58 0.14 -16.21
N GLY A 121 -13.17 -0.53 -17.31
CA GLY A 121 -13.13 0.07 -18.63
C GLY A 121 -12.19 1.28 -18.73
N MET A 122 -11.15 1.34 -17.91
CA MET A 122 -10.17 2.42 -17.92
C MET A 122 -9.18 2.22 -19.07
N GLU A 123 -9.69 2.29 -20.31
CA GLU A 123 -8.90 2.12 -21.53
C GLU A 123 -7.79 3.16 -21.68
N GLN A 124 -7.93 4.32 -21.01
CA GLN A 124 -6.88 5.34 -20.95
C GLN A 124 -5.56 4.79 -20.40
N ILE A 125 -5.62 3.93 -19.38
CA ILE A 125 -4.42 3.28 -18.83
C ILE A 125 -3.78 2.37 -19.88
N ALA A 126 -4.59 1.61 -20.62
CA ALA A 126 -4.08 0.73 -21.68
C ALA A 126 -3.46 1.52 -22.84
N SER A 127 -4.06 2.66 -23.24
CA SER A 127 -3.52 3.53 -24.28
C SER A 127 -2.22 4.22 -23.85
N GLU A 128 -2.12 4.70 -22.61
CA GLU A 128 -0.90 5.28 -22.07
C GLU A 128 0.27 4.26 -22.09
N TYR A 129 0.03 3.01 -21.68
CA TYR A 129 1.05 1.94 -21.76
C TYR A 129 1.40 1.56 -23.21
N ALA A 130 0.44 1.60 -24.12
CA ALA A 130 0.68 1.32 -25.54
C ALA A 130 1.54 2.44 -26.19
N GLU A 131 1.29 3.70 -25.85
CA GLU A 131 2.08 4.85 -26.32
C GLU A 131 3.51 4.87 -25.76
N LEU A 132 3.70 4.43 -24.52
CA LEU A 132 5.02 4.36 -23.87
C LEU A 132 5.96 3.34 -24.54
N GLY A 133 5.41 2.35 -25.22
CA GLY A 133 6.18 1.26 -25.84
C GLY A 133 6.76 0.26 -24.84
N THR A 134 7.18 -0.88 -25.35
CA THR A 134 7.63 -2.03 -24.53
C THR A 134 8.83 -1.69 -23.65
N ALA A 135 9.77 -0.89 -24.15
CA ALA A 135 10.98 -0.57 -23.41
C ALA A 135 10.70 0.27 -22.16
N LEU A 136 9.88 1.32 -22.28
CA LEU A 136 9.48 2.16 -21.14
C LEU A 136 8.61 1.42 -20.15
N THR A 137 7.72 0.54 -20.61
CA THR A 137 6.90 -0.31 -19.73
C THR A 137 7.79 -1.23 -18.87
N VAL A 138 8.83 -1.82 -19.42
CA VAL A 138 9.79 -2.65 -18.67
C VAL A 138 10.56 -1.81 -17.65
N ILE A 139 10.99 -0.59 -18.02
CA ILE A 139 11.68 0.33 -17.09
C ILE A 139 10.77 0.70 -15.92
N LEU A 140 9.49 1.00 -16.16
CA LEU A 140 8.50 1.32 -15.11
C LEU A 140 8.27 0.13 -14.19
N LEU A 141 8.23 -1.09 -14.72
CA LEU A 141 8.07 -2.31 -13.92
C LEU A 141 9.30 -2.54 -13.02
N ILE A 142 10.51 -2.32 -13.53
CA ILE A 142 11.76 -2.39 -12.73
C ILE A 142 11.73 -1.32 -11.64
N LEU A 143 11.37 -0.08 -11.98
CA LEU A 143 11.30 1.04 -11.05
C LEU A 143 10.27 0.76 -9.93
N GLY A 144 9.11 0.20 -10.28
CA GLY A 144 8.09 -0.23 -9.32
C GLY A 144 8.61 -1.28 -8.34
N ASN A 145 9.35 -2.28 -8.83
CA ASN A 145 9.97 -3.29 -7.98
C ASN A 145 11.04 -2.70 -7.04
N VAL A 146 11.87 -1.77 -7.53
CA VAL A 146 12.86 -1.06 -6.71
C VAL A 146 12.16 -0.23 -5.62
N THR A 147 11.11 0.50 -5.98
CA THR A 147 10.33 1.31 -5.05
C THR A 147 9.65 0.45 -3.98
N PHE A 148 9.10 -0.69 -4.37
CA PHE A 148 8.53 -1.65 -3.42
C PHE A 148 9.59 -2.21 -2.47
N PHE A 149 10.79 -2.50 -2.97
CA PHE A 149 11.90 -2.97 -2.14
C PHE A 149 12.36 -1.91 -1.13
N LEU A 150 12.43 -0.64 -1.55
CA LEU A 150 12.71 0.47 -0.65
C LEU A 150 11.63 0.62 0.43
N LEU A 151 10.36 0.51 0.06
CA LEU A 151 9.25 0.49 1.01
C LEU A 151 9.39 -0.66 2.01
N ASP A 152 9.75 -1.86 1.55
CA ASP A 152 9.98 -3.01 2.43
C ASP A 152 11.08 -2.73 3.46
N ILE A 153 12.19 -2.12 3.07
CA ILE A 153 13.27 -1.71 3.98
C ILE A 153 12.75 -0.70 5.02
N VAL A 154 12.02 0.31 4.59
CA VAL A 154 11.45 1.34 5.49
C VAL A 154 10.51 0.69 6.51
N LEU A 155 9.58 -0.16 6.06
CA LEU A 155 8.67 -0.89 6.93
C LEU A 155 9.39 -1.83 7.91
N GLY A 156 10.55 -2.37 7.52
CA GLY A 156 11.42 -3.17 8.39
C GLY A 156 12.09 -2.36 9.49
N ARG A 157 12.52 -1.13 9.17
CA ARG A 157 13.15 -0.21 10.13
C ARG A 157 12.15 0.37 11.12
N LEU A 158 10.89 0.53 10.74
CA LEU A 158 9.78 0.98 11.59
C LEU A 158 9.30 -0.10 12.58
N ASN A 159 10.19 -0.88 13.17
CA ASN A 159 9.82 -1.91 14.12
C ASN A 159 9.96 -1.36 15.55
N LEU A 160 8.86 -0.78 16.10
CA LEU A 160 8.82 -0.16 17.43
C LEU A 160 9.10 -1.16 18.55
N ASN A 161 8.72 -2.44 18.35
CA ASN A 161 8.93 -3.49 19.37
C ASN A 161 10.42 -3.88 19.55
N LYS A 162 11.27 -3.65 18.55
CA LYS A 162 12.70 -3.95 18.65
C LYS A 162 13.47 -2.94 19.53
N LYS A 163 12.91 -1.74 19.75
CA LYS A 163 13.50 -0.71 20.62
C LYS A 163 13.17 -0.90 22.11
N GLN A 164 12.08 -1.58 22.46
CA GLN A 164 11.70 -1.81 23.86
C GLN A 164 12.45 -2.97 24.53
N GLY A 165 12.99 -3.92 23.77
CA GLY A 165 13.77 -5.05 24.30
C GLY A 165 15.26 -4.76 24.56
N ARG A 166 15.70 -3.50 24.39
CA ARG A 166 17.10 -3.06 24.61
C ARG A 166 17.27 -2.05 25.76
N ARG A 167 16.25 -1.92 26.61
CA ARG A 167 16.35 -1.12 27.86
C ARG A 167 16.15 -1.99 29.06
#